data_6777620ffee3691d86a653572dceb035
#
_entry.id   6777620ffee3691d86a653572dceb035
#
_cell.length_a   1.000
_cell.length_b   1.000
_cell.length_c   1.000
_cell.angle_alpha   90.00
_cell.angle_beta   90.00
_cell.angle_gamma   90.00
#
_symmetry.space_group_name_H-M   'P 1'
#
loop_
_entity.id
_entity.type
_entity.pdbx_description
1 polymer ?
#
loop_
_entity_poly.entity_id
_entity_poly.type
_entity_poly.pdbx_seq_one_letter_code
_entity_poly.pdbx_strand_id
1 'polypeptide(L)'
;MINKCLNIFLLLIIASISACASVHKLVETPNIYKQGVESFLDSVPDELENTVPEVFYVTDRQREENIKKDRVYNSMRSDSMAFGGVRVRFGDSSWESLVQAGSSVSDNQSIILNIQAINEITRFPSTPLPFSINSGKISYKSNVIADYEAATFSMQSKLSQYIQRSSIEDVFLFVHGVNNSFEEVVLYLANIWHATGRLAAPIVYSWPAGTNGVLGYLKDRESGEFSVYHLKETIRILASTEAVKRIHIMAHSRGTDITTTALRELVIEARAWEKDPFESLKIENLILAAPDLDFGIVKQRLIAEQFGPAFGQVTIYTNEEDGVLGLAQRFSSGLRFGRLTRDGLGDAISEIFKQIKNVNFIHVDDVPTSYAHSYYRQHPGVLSDIVSLIRDRQKPGESSRPLVHQEANFWSMPKNYPNY
;
A
#
# COMPACT_ATOMS: atom_id res chain seq x y z
N MET A 1 1.77 31.65 -29.64
CA MET A 1 1.79 30.17 -29.71
C MET A 1 1.89 29.51 -28.35
N ILE A 2 2.72 29.97 -27.44
CA ILE A 2 2.91 29.42 -26.09
C ILE A 2 1.61 29.42 -25.24
N ASN A 3 0.82 30.48 -25.26
CA ASN A 3 -0.44 30.55 -24.49
C ASN A 3 -1.54 29.61 -25.00
N LYS A 4 -1.56 29.26 -26.31
CA LYS A 4 -2.52 28.27 -26.82
C LYS A 4 -2.16 26.85 -26.44
N CYS A 5 -0.87 26.52 -26.41
CA CYS A 5 -0.40 25.20 -25.95
C CYS A 5 -0.64 25.02 -24.44
N LEU A 6 -0.44 26.08 -23.65
CA LEU A 6 -0.71 26.04 -22.20
C LEU A 6 -2.19 25.84 -21.90
N ASN A 7 -3.09 26.51 -22.64
CA ASN A 7 -4.53 26.36 -22.47
C ASN A 7 -5.07 25.00 -22.94
N ILE A 8 -4.51 24.42 -24.02
CA ILE A 8 -4.84 23.07 -24.47
C ILE A 8 -4.34 22.03 -23.47
N PHE A 9 -3.16 22.24 -22.90
CA PHE A 9 -2.59 21.38 -21.87
C PHE A 9 -3.40 21.43 -20.55
N LEU A 10 -3.87 22.63 -20.15
CA LEU A 10 -4.77 22.81 -19.01
C LEU A 10 -6.12 22.16 -19.25
N LEU A 11 -6.69 22.23 -20.47
CA LEU A 11 -7.95 21.60 -20.85
C LEU A 11 -7.85 20.05 -20.90
N LEU A 12 -6.72 19.50 -21.31
CA LEU A 12 -6.49 18.04 -21.32
C LEU A 12 -6.35 17.48 -19.89
N ILE A 13 -5.79 18.24 -18.96
CA ILE A 13 -5.75 17.88 -17.52
C ILE A 13 -7.15 17.97 -16.89
N ILE A 14 -7.97 18.93 -17.31
CA ILE A 14 -9.35 19.12 -16.81
C ILE A 14 -10.31 18.05 -17.37
N ALA A 15 -10.09 17.56 -18.60
CA ALA A 15 -10.94 16.56 -19.23
C ALA A 15 -10.81 15.15 -18.63
N SER A 16 -9.77 14.87 -17.84
CA SER A 16 -9.61 13.59 -17.14
C SER A 16 -10.25 13.56 -15.75
N ILE A 17 -10.97 14.62 -15.35
CA ILE A 17 -11.56 14.77 -14.00
C ILE A 17 -13.07 14.97 -14.10
N SER A 18 -13.73 14.15 -14.86
CA SER A 18 -15.16 13.92 -14.64
C SER A 18 -15.28 12.92 -13.50
N ALA A 19 -15.57 13.41 -12.30
CA ALA A 19 -15.98 12.61 -11.17
C ALA A 19 -17.39 12.01 -11.42
N CYS A 20 -17.46 11.07 -12.36
CA CYS A 20 -18.43 10.00 -12.21
C CYS A 20 -17.95 9.19 -11.01
N ALA A 21 -18.81 8.95 -10.03
CA ALA A 21 -18.54 8.00 -8.96
C ALA A 21 -17.99 6.72 -9.60
N SER A 22 -16.70 6.44 -9.44
CA SER A 22 -16.06 5.33 -10.12
C SER A 22 -16.65 4.05 -9.55
N VAL A 23 -17.35 3.30 -10.39
CA VAL A 23 -17.90 2.00 -10.00
C VAL A 23 -16.72 1.08 -9.73
N HIS A 24 -16.54 0.68 -8.47
CA HIS A 24 -15.46 -0.23 -8.06
C HIS A 24 -15.88 -1.67 -8.37
N LYS A 25 -15.43 -2.17 -9.50
CA LYS A 25 -15.65 -3.54 -9.92
C LYS A 25 -14.59 -4.47 -9.35
N LEU A 26 -14.94 -5.73 -9.13
CA LEU A 26 -13.99 -6.78 -8.79
C LEU A 26 -12.92 -6.85 -9.90
N VAL A 27 -11.66 -6.92 -9.49
CA VAL A 27 -10.55 -7.04 -10.43
C VAL A 27 -10.54 -8.41 -11.08
N GLU A 28 -9.87 -8.50 -12.23
CA GLU A 28 -9.66 -9.76 -12.89
C GLU A 28 -8.91 -10.75 -12.01
N THR A 29 -9.32 -12.02 -12.05
CA THR A 29 -8.67 -13.10 -11.30
C THR A 29 -7.18 -13.15 -11.63
N PRO A 30 -6.29 -13.23 -10.63
CA PRO A 30 -4.86 -13.41 -10.85
C PRO A 30 -4.58 -14.65 -11.70
N ASN A 31 -3.62 -14.54 -12.63
CA ASN A 31 -3.31 -15.62 -13.57
C ASN A 31 -2.91 -16.94 -12.89
N ILE A 32 -2.31 -16.87 -11.70
CA ILE A 32 -1.92 -18.05 -10.92
C ILE A 32 -3.11 -18.97 -10.61
N TYR A 33 -4.33 -18.43 -10.58
CA TYR A 33 -5.55 -19.18 -10.31
C TYR A 33 -6.33 -19.59 -11.57
N LYS A 34 -5.90 -19.14 -12.76
CA LYS A 34 -6.60 -19.44 -14.03
C LYS A 34 -6.29 -20.84 -14.56
N GLN A 35 -5.36 -21.58 -13.98
CA GLN A 35 -4.95 -22.92 -14.48
C GLN A 35 -5.83 -24.08 -14.01
N GLY A 36 -6.89 -23.82 -13.29
CA GLY A 36 -7.98 -24.78 -13.06
C GLY A 36 -7.68 -25.93 -12.08
N VAL A 37 -6.60 -25.89 -11.32
CA VAL A 37 -6.26 -26.95 -10.36
C VAL A 37 -6.88 -26.67 -8.99
N GLU A 38 -6.94 -25.41 -8.55
CA GLU A 38 -7.56 -25.01 -7.28
C GLU A 38 -8.12 -23.59 -7.43
N SER A 39 -9.30 -23.35 -6.85
CA SER A 39 -9.78 -21.97 -6.64
C SER A 39 -8.94 -21.34 -5.53
N PHE A 40 -8.50 -20.09 -5.71
CA PHE A 40 -7.77 -19.37 -4.67
C PHE A 40 -8.57 -19.24 -3.36
N LEU A 41 -9.89 -19.33 -3.44
CA LEU A 41 -10.77 -19.23 -2.30
C LEU A 41 -10.93 -20.56 -1.53
N ASP A 42 -10.46 -21.69 -2.09
CA ASP A 42 -10.50 -22.99 -1.39
C ASP A 42 -9.55 -23.03 -0.17
N SER A 43 -8.56 -22.14 -0.11
CA SER A 43 -7.65 -21.99 1.04
C SER A 43 -8.03 -20.86 2.00
N VAL A 44 -9.16 -20.20 1.77
CA VAL A 44 -9.65 -19.13 2.67
C VAL A 44 -10.18 -19.77 3.95
N PRO A 45 -9.80 -19.29 5.14
CA PRO A 45 -10.38 -19.76 6.39
C PRO A 45 -11.90 -19.58 6.44
N ASP A 46 -12.62 -20.54 7.00
CA ASP A 46 -14.11 -20.57 7.07
C ASP A 46 -14.71 -19.25 7.59
N GLU A 47 -14.06 -18.60 8.56
CA GLU A 47 -14.49 -17.32 9.13
C GLU A 47 -14.40 -16.14 8.16
N LEU A 48 -13.60 -16.29 7.11
CA LEU A 48 -13.47 -15.31 6.05
C LEU A 48 -14.27 -15.65 4.79
N GLU A 49 -14.96 -16.79 4.77
CA GLU A 49 -15.87 -17.22 3.70
C GLU A 49 -17.18 -16.42 3.76
N ASN A 50 -17.13 -15.17 3.38
CA ASN A 50 -18.31 -14.30 3.35
C ASN A 50 -18.22 -13.23 2.27
N THR A 51 -19.37 -12.69 1.87
CA THR A 51 -19.51 -11.65 0.85
C THR A 51 -19.49 -10.23 1.41
N VAL A 52 -19.40 -10.09 2.74
CA VAL A 52 -19.36 -8.79 3.43
C VAL A 52 -18.25 -8.79 4.49
N PRO A 53 -17.00 -9.00 4.09
CA PRO A 53 -15.89 -9.00 5.04
C PRO A 53 -15.65 -7.63 5.67
N GLU A 54 -15.00 -7.66 6.84
CA GLU A 54 -14.45 -6.47 7.48
C GLU A 54 -13.01 -6.27 7.04
N VAL A 55 -12.67 -5.06 6.58
CA VAL A 55 -11.31 -4.57 6.38
C VAL A 55 -11.04 -3.45 7.36
N PHE A 56 -9.79 -3.28 7.79
CA PHE A 56 -9.44 -2.25 8.76
C PHE A 56 -8.85 -1.02 8.10
N TYR A 57 -8.92 0.09 8.79
CA TYR A 57 -8.25 1.32 8.40
C TYR A 57 -7.57 2.00 9.58
N VAL A 58 -6.48 2.69 9.29
CA VAL A 58 -5.92 3.76 10.10
C VAL A 58 -5.96 5.03 9.27
N THR A 59 -6.34 6.15 9.86
CA THR A 59 -6.43 7.41 9.13
C THR A 59 -6.11 8.61 10.02
N ASP A 60 -5.43 9.59 9.44
CA ASP A 60 -5.24 10.93 9.96
C ASP A 60 -5.96 11.99 9.11
N ARG A 61 -7.04 11.54 8.45
CA ARG A 61 -8.00 12.43 7.81
C ARG A 61 -8.94 13.03 8.85
N GLN A 62 -9.36 14.26 8.60
CA GLN A 62 -10.41 14.87 9.41
C GLN A 62 -11.74 14.16 9.17
N ARG A 63 -12.43 13.86 10.28
CA ARG A 63 -13.79 13.33 10.24
C ARG A 63 -14.77 14.43 9.85
N GLU A 64 -15.73 14.11 8.98
CA GLU A 64 -16.79 15.05 8.60
C GLU A 64 -17.75 15.30 9.78
N GLU A 65 -18.08 16.56 10.03
CA GLU A 65 -19.06 16.95 11.06
C GLU A 65 -20.48 16.52 10.67
N ASN A 66 -20.83 16.68 9.40
CA ASN A 66 -22.11 16.29 8.82
C ASN A 66 -21.92 15.02 8.00
N ILE A 67 -21.89 13.88 8.66
CA ILE A 67 -21.69 12.57 8.03
C ILE A 67 -22.83 12.33 7.03
N LYS A 68 -22.50 12.41 5.73
CA LYS A 68 -23.34 11.84 4.68
C LYS A 68 -23.12 10.33 4.67
N LYS A 69 -24.16 9.57 4.36
CA LYS A 69 -24.18 8.11 4.44
C LYS A 69 -22.95 7.42 3.83
N ASP A 70 -22.28 8.08 2.89
CA ASP A 70 -21.19 7.52 2.09
C ASP A 70 -19.86 8.31 2.24
N ARG A 71 -19.77 9.28 3.17
CA ARG A 71 -18.56 10.09 3.36
C ARG A 71 -18.33 10.41 4.83
N VAL A 72 -17.39 9.69 5.44
CA VAL A 72 -17.07 9.84 6.87
C VAL A 72 -15.80 10.67 7.08
N TYR A 73 -14.84 10.59 6.17
CA TYR A 73 -13.57 11.30 6.25
C TYR A 73 -13.33 12.12 4.98
N ASN A 74 -12.80 13.33 5.16
CA ASN A 74 -12.44 14.23 4.05
C ASN A 74 -10.92 14.22 3.76
N SER A 75 -10.46 15.14 2.90
CA SER A 75 -9.04 15.28 2.55
C SER A 75 -8.28 16.29 3.41
N MET A 76 -8.85 16.73 4.53
CA MET A 76 -8.16 17.59 5.48
C MET A 76 -7.37 16.77 6.49
N ARG A 77 -6.29 17.35 7.02
CA ARG A 77 -5.41 16.73 8.03
C ARG A 77 -6.08 16.77 9.40
N SER A 78 -5.88 15.72 10.17
CA SER A 78 -6.23 15.64 11.59
C SER A 78 -4.97 15.32 12.40
N ASP A 79 -4.70 16.10 13.44
CA ASP A 79 -3.62 15.82 14.38
C ASP A 79 -3.89 14.56 15.22
N SER A 80 -5.06 13.96 15.05
CA SER A 80 -5.53 12.78 15.78
C SER A 80 -5.75 11.62 14.82
N MET A 81 -5.00 10.55 15.00
CA MET A 81 -5.13 9.30 14.23
C MET A 81 -6.34 8.50 14.71
N ALA A 82 -7.10 7.90 13.79
CA ALA A 82 -8.22 7.01 14.10
C ALA A 82 -7.98 5.61 13.53
N PHE A 83 -8.45 4.58 14.25
CA PHE A 83 -8.50 3.20 13.81
C PHE A 83 -9.94 2.68 13.81
N GLY A 84 -10.30 1.91 12.78
CA GLY A 84 -11.64 1.35 12.66
C GLY A 84 -11.74 0.21 11.66
N GLY A 85 -12.97 -0.26 11.49
CA GLY A 85 -13.34 -1.30 10.54
C GLY A 85 -14.38 -0.82 9.54
N VAL A 86 -14.29 -1.34 8.31
CA VAL A 86 -15.25 -1.10 7.23
C VAL A 86 -15.76 -2.43 6.72
N ARG A 87 -17.09 -2.58 6.67
CA ARG A 87 -17.71 -3.73 6.00
C ARG A 87 -17.89 -3.41 4.52
N VAL A 88 -17.25 -4.21 3.68
CA VAL A 88 -17.28 -4.09 2.22
C VAL A 88 -18.10 -5.23 1.65
N ARG A 89 -19.17 -4.92 0.89
CA ARG A 89 -19.98 -5.90 0.18
C ARG A 89 -19.42 -6.17 -1.21
N PHE A 90 -19.24 -7.42 -1.54
CA PHE A 90 -18.86 -7.93 -2.86
C PHE A 90 -20.10 -8.35 -3.65
N GLY A 91 -20.77 -7.40 -4.29
CA GLY A 91 -22.02 -7.63 -5.03
C GLY A 91 -23.16 -8.13 -4.15
N ASP A 92 -24.21 -8.63 -4.79
CA ASP A 92 -25.35 -9.29 -4.15
C ASP A 92 -25.27 -10.84 -4.30
N SER A 93 -24.08 -11.34 -4.60
CA SER A 93 -23.80 -12.75 -4.86
C SER A 93 -23.61 -13.55 -3.57
N SER A 94 -23.77 -14.87 -3.64
CA SER A 94 -23.38 -15.78 -2.55
C SER A 94 -21.85 -15.98 -2.53
N TRP A 95 -21.33 -16.60 -1.46
CA TRP A 95 -19.91 -16.96 -1.39
C TRP A 95 -19.53 -17.91 -2.54
N GLU A 96 -20.33 -18.91 -2.83
CA GLU A 96 -20.12 -19.88 -3.90
C GLU A 96 -20.03 -19.17 -5.27
N SER A 97 -20.84 -18.13 -5.48
CA SER A 97 -20.78 -17.32 -6.71
C SER A 97 -19.48 -16.51 -6.80
N LEU A 98 -18.95 -16.01 -5.68
CA LEU A 98 -17.63 -15.36 -5.64
C LEU A 98 -16.50 -16.34 -5.95
N VAL A 99 -16.56 -17.56 -5.38
CA VAL A 99 -15.61 -18.65 -5.65
C VAL A 99 -15.63 -19.01 -7.14
N GLN A 100 -16.84 -19.19 -7.71
CA GLN A 100 -17.00 -19.51 -9.13
C GLN A 100 -16.49 -18.39 -10.04
N ALA A 101 -16.74 -17.12 -9.69
CA ALA A 101 -16.21 -15.98 -10.42
C ALA A 101 -14.67 -15.93 -10.35
N GLY A 102 -14.07 -16.29 -9.22
CA GLY A 102 -12.61 -16.40 -9.06
C GLY A 102 -11.97 -17.54 -9.86
N SER A 103 -12.67 -18.64 -10.06
CA SER A 103 -12.16 -19.83 -10.78
C SER A 103 -12.39 -19.80 -12.30
N SER A 104 -13.32 -18.96 -12.78
CA SER A 104 -13.66 -18.87 -14.20
C SER A 104 -12.88 -17.77 -14.91
N VAL A 105 -12.56 -17.99 -16.18
CA VAL A 105 -12.07 -16.95 -17.13
C VAL A 105 -13.19 -15.94 -17.45
N SER A 106 -14.37 -16.09 -16.86
CA SER A 106 -15.52 -15.24 -17.07
C SER A 106 -15.34 -13.86 -16.45
N ASP A 107 -16.00 -12.89 -17.06
CA ASP A 107 -15.92 -11.46 -16.77
C ASP A 107 -16.35 -11.13 -15.31
N ASN A 108 -15.42 -11.15 -14.35
CA ASN A 108 -15.60 -10.72 -12.96
C ASN A 108 -16.03 -9.25 -12.85
N GLN A 109 -16.04 -8.52 -13.95
CA GLN A 109 -16.39 -7.11 -14.01
C GLN A 109 -17.86 -6.79 -13.68
N SER A 110 -18.70 -7.80 -13.51
CA SER A 110 -20.10 -7.62 -13.07
C SER A 110 -20.25 -7.41 -11.57
N ILE A 111 -19.27 -7.85 -10.75
CA ILE A 111 -19.34 -7.75 -9.30
C ILE A 111 -18.85 -6.38 -8.84
N ILE A 112 -19.77 -5.61 -8.23
CA ILE A 112 -19.49 -4.25 -7.76
C ILE A 112 -19.26 -4.28 -6.25
N LEU A 113 -18.16 -3.66 -5.80
CA LEU A 113 -17.85 -3.49 -4.39
C LEU A 113 -18.50 -2.23 -3.85
N ASN A 114 -19.14 -2.34 -2.68
CA ASN A 114 -19.78 -1.21 -2.00
C ASN A 114 -19.48 -1.21 -0.50
N ILE A 115 -19.30 -0.02 0.07
CA ILE A 115 -19.18 0.15 1.51
C ILE A 115 -20.57 0.03 2.14
N GLN A 116 -20.72 -0.87 3.11
CA GLN A 116 -21.96 -1.04 3.87
C GLN A 116 -21.96 -0.26 5.18
N ALA A 117 -20.83 -0.29 5.90
CA ALA A 117 -20.71 0.37 7.20
C ALA A 117 -19.25 0.75 7.47
N ILE A 118 -19.06 1.90 8.08
CA ILE A 118 -17.78 2.38 8.58
C ILE A 118 -17.93 2.56 10.08
N ASN A 119 -17.06 1.91 10.87
CA ASN A 119 -17.06 1.97 12.32
C ASN A 119 -15.70 2.44 12.83
N GLU A 120 -15.63 3.60 13.45
CA GLU A 120 -14.46 4.07 14.19
C GLU A 120 -14.41 3.36 15.53
N ILE A 121 -13.36 2.57 15.77
CA ILE A 121 -13.20 1.76 16.99
C ILE A 121 -12.52 2.57 18.07
N THR A 122 -11.46 3.31 17.72
CA THR A 122 -10.72 4.16 18.63
C THR A 122 -10.11 5.34 17.92
N ARG A 123 -9.89 6.42 18.66
CA ARG A 123 -9.18 7.61 18.22
C ARG A 123 -8.08 7.94 19.20
N PHE A 124 -6.88 8.17 18.68
CA PHE A 124 -5.72 8.54 19.46
C PHE A 124 -5.77 10.02 19.88
N PRO A 125 -5.14 10.41 20.98
CA PRO A 125 -4.96 11.80 21.33
C PRO A 125 -4.28 12.59 20.19
N SER A 126 -4.58 13.88 20.12
CA SER A 126 -3.94 14.76 19.13
C SER A 126 -2.43 14.86 19.38
N THR A 127 -1.66 14.86 18.30
CA THR A 127 -0.22 15.02 18.30
C THR A 127 0.18 16.44 17.87
N PRO A 128 1.30 17.01 18.41
CA PRO A 128 2.17 16.41 19.43
C PRO A 128 1.46 16.28 20.80
N LEU A 129 1.72 15.16 21.48
CA LEU A 129 1.21 15.00 22.84
C LEU A 129 1.74 16.11 23.74
N PRO A 130 0.91 16.75 24.60
CA PRO A 130 1.37 17.79 25.49
C PRO A 130 2.45 17.29 26.46
N PHE A 131 3.61 17.93 26.46
CA PHE A 131 4.74 17.57 27.32
C PHE A 131 5.28 18.80 28.08
N SER A 132 6.03 18.53 29.13
CA SER A 132 6.83 19.51 29.87
C SER A 132 8.30 19.10 29.87
N ILE A 133 9.19 20.07 30.01
CA ILE A 133 10.64 19.84 30.12
C ILE A 133 11.09 20.31 31.47
N ASN A 134 11.55 19.37 32.32
CA ASN A 134 12.09 19.66 33.66
C ASN A 134 13.52 19.13 33.73
N SER A 135 14.49 20.01 33.98
CA SER A 135 15.92 19.66 34.06
C SER A 135 16.41 18.84 32.86
N GLY A 136 15.98 19.22 31.65
CA GLY A 136 16.36 18.53 30.40
C GLY A 136 15.61 17.21 30.10
N LYS A 137 14.70 16.79 30.99
CA LYS A 137 13.88 15.57 30.80
C LYS A 137 12.47 15.92 30.34
N ILE A 138 12.03 15.24 29.30
CA ILE A 138 10.66 15.33 28.79
C ILE A 138 9.74 14.50 29.70
N SER A 139 8.62 15.06 30.08
CA SER A 139 7.55 14.37 30.80
C SER A 139 6.17 14.69 30.19
N TYR A 140 5.33 13.69 30.06
CA TYR A 140 3.96 13.82 29.58
C TYR A 140 2.98 13.79 30.74
N LYS A 141 1.79 14.37 30.56
CA LYS A 141 0.71 14.26 31.55
C LYS A 141 0.19 12.82 31.59
N SER A 142 0.00 12.27 32.79
CA SER A 142 -0.40 10.87 32.97
C SER A 142 -1.70 10.49 32.28
N ASN A 143 -2.69 11.39 32.25
CA ASN A 143 -3.95 11.15 31.56
C ASN A 143 -3.78 11.04 30.04
N VAL A 144 -2.91 11.84 29.41
CA VAL A 144 -2.66 11.81 27.97
C VAL A 144 -1.96 10.51 27.56
N ILE A 145 -1.02 10.04 28.39
CA ILE A 145 -0.39 8.73 28.16
C ILE A 145 -1.41 7.60 28.30
N ALA A 146 -2.24 7.65 29.35
CA ALA A 146 -3.27 6.64 29.57
C ALA A 146 -4.28 6.58 28.41
N ASP A 147 -4.68 7.74 27.85
CA ASP A 147 -5.55 7.80 26.68
C ASP A 147 -4.88 7.20 25.43
N TYR A 148 -3.59 7.48 25.22
CA TYR A 148 -2.82 6.91 24.12
C TYR A 148 -2.66 5.39 24.26
N GLU A 149 -2.33 4.91 25.45
CA GLU A 149 -2.20 3.47 25.76
C GLU A 149 -3.54 2.75 25.61
N ALA A 150 -4.65 3.35 26.03
CA ALA A 150 -5.99 2.79 25.85
C ALA A 150 -6.37 2.66 24.36
N ALA A 151 -6.05 3.69 23.55
CA ALA A 151 -6.28 3.62 22.11
C ALA A 151 -5.40 2.54 21.44
N THR A 152 -4.14 2.44 21.84
CA THR A 152 -3.22 1.40 21.38
C THR A 152 -3.73 0.01 21.73
N PHE A 153 -4.13 -0.21 22.98
CA PHE A 153 -4.70 -1.48 23.42
C PHE A 153 -5.98 -1.85 22.66
N SER A 154 -6.85 -0.87 22.39
CA SER A 154 -8.07 -1.08 21.63
C SER A 154 -7.75 -1.57 20.21
N MET A 155 -6.79 -0.95 19.51
CA MET A 155 -6.34 -1.37 18.18
C MET A 155 -5.74 -2.77 18.22
N GLN A 156 -4.79 -3.03 19.14
CA GLN A 156 -4.13 -4.33 19.29
C GLN A 156 -5.12 -5.45 19.62
N SER A 157 -6.07 -5.18 20.52
CA SER A 157 -7.09 -6.16 20.91
C SER A 157 -8.00 -6.55 19.75
N LYS A 158 -8.44 -5.56 18.96
CA LYS A 158 -9.29 -5.82 17.78
C LYS A 158 -8.55 -6.64 16.73
N LEU A 159 -7.28 -6.32 16.45
CA LEU A 159 -6.45 -7.08 15.52
C LEU A 159 -6.18 -8.50 16.02
N SER A 160 -5.84 -8.65 17.29
CA SER A 160 -5.62 -9.97 17.91
C SER A 160 -6.87 -10.85 17.83
N GLN A 161 -8.06 -10.28 18.08
CA GLN A 161 -9.32 -11.00 17.92
C GLN A 161 -9.57 -11.46 16.47
N TYR A 162 -9.25 -10.58 15.49
CA TYR A 162 -9.38 -10.94 14.08
C TYR A 162 -8.43 -12.07 13.70
N ILE A 163 -7.14 -11.94 14.07
CA ILE A 163 -6.09 -12.94 13.82
C ILE A 163 -6.45 -14.30 14.45
N GLN A 164 -6.90 -14.30 15.70
CA GLN A 164 -7.30 -15.54 16.40
C GLN A 164 -8.48 -16.25 15.73
N ARG A 165 -9.46 -15.48 15.21
CA ARG A 165 -10.63 -16.05 14.52
C ARG A 165 -10.27 -16.59 13.14
N SER A 166 -9.49 -15.84 12.39
CA SER A 166 -9.13 -16.21 11.01
C SER A 166 -7.96 -17.17 10.92
N SER A 167 -7.27 -17.45 12.02
CA SER A 167 -6.02 -18.25 12.05
C SER A 167 -4.92 -17.70 11.14
N ILE A 168 -4.99 -16.40 10.77
CA ILE A 168 -4.04 -15.71 9.91
C ILE A 168 -3.17 -14.79 10.79
N GLU A 169 -1.87 -15.05 10.88
CA GLU A 169 -0.93 -14.32 11.73
C GLU A 169 -0.25 -13.12 11.03
N ASP A 170 -0.51 -12.94 9.75
CA ASP A 170 0.09 -11.90 8.92
C ASP A 170 -0.85 -10.69 8.79
N VAL A 171 -0.24 -9.51 8.62
CA VAL A 171 -0.95 -8.24 8.33
C VAL A 171 -0.54 -7.75 6.95
N PHE A 172 -1.52 -7.30 6.16
CA PHE A 172 -1.30 -6.61 4.90
C PHE A 172 -1.68 -5.13 5.05
N LEU A 173 -0.65 -4.26 5.11
CA LEU A 173 -0.81 -2.81 5.23
C LEU A 173 -0.68 -2.16 3.85
N PHE A 174 -1.74 -1.54 3.36
CA PHE A 174 -1.75 -0.79 2.11
C PHE A 174 -1.66 0.72 2.34
N VAL A 175 -0.71 1.40 1.66
CA VAL A 175 -0.54 2.86 1.69
C VAL A 175 -0.73 3.42 0.27
N HIS A 176 -1.78 4.20 0.08
CA HIS A 176 -2.22 4.66 -1.23
C HIS A 176 -1.44 5.89 -1.76
N GLY A 177 -1.65 6.23 -3.03
CA GLY A 177 -1.07 7.40 -3.70
C GLY A 177 -1.89 8.69 -3.52
N VAL A 178 -1.56 9.72 -4.32
CA VAL A 178 -2.30 11.00 -4.33
C VAL A 178 -3.70 10.87 -4.91
N ASN A 179 -4.52 11.89 -4.69
CA ASN A 179 -5.84 12.06 -5.32
C ASN A 179 -6.80 10.87 -5.10
N ASN A 180 -6.81 10.30 -3.89
CA ASN A 180 -7.74 9.24 -3.52
C ASN A 180 -8.58 9.68 -2.32
N SER A 181 -9.87 9.39 -2.34
CA SER A 181 -10.76 9.49 -1.19
C SER A 181 -10.54 8.35 -0.19
N PHE A 182 -11.11 8.48 1.01
CA PHE A 182 -11.08 7.42 2.01
C PHE A 182 -11.80 6.16 1.50
N GLU A 183 -12.95 6.35 0.89
CA GLU A 183 -13.80 5.26 0.39
C GLU A 183 -13.11 4.47 -0.73
N GLU A 184 -12.50 5.18 -1.69
CA GLU A 184 -11.77 4.54 -2.79
C GLU A 184 -10.65 3.63 -2.30
N VAL A 185 -9.83 4.10 -1.35
CA VAL A 185 -8.67 3.32 -0.89
C VAL A 185 -9.07 2.10 -0.07
N VAL A 186 -10.19 2.18 0.65
CA VAL A 186 -10.79 1.02 1.33
C VAL A 186 -11.23 -0.03 0.31
N LEU A 187 -11.88 0.39 -0.78
CA LEU A 187 -12.32 -0.52 -1.85
C LEU A 187 -11.14 -1.08 -2.65
N TYR A 188 -10.06 -0.31 -2.84
CA TYR A 188 -8.82 -0.82 -3.45
C TYR A 188 -8.18 -1.91 -2.59
N LEU A 189 -8.04 -1.66 -1.29
CA LEU A 189 -7.54 -2.68 -0.37
C LEU A 189 -8.40 -3.94 -0.40
N ALA A 190 -9.72 -3.79 -0.24
CA ALA A 190 -10.64 -4.93 -0.23
C ALA A 190 -10.52 -5.78 -1.50
N ASN A 191 -10.38 -5.12 -2.65
CA ASN A 191 -10.24 -5.76 -3.96
C ASN A 191 -8.92 -6.52 -4.09
N ILE A 192 -7.77 -5.88 -3.78
CA ILE A 192 -6.45 -6.51 -3.80
C ILE A 192 -6.42 -7.69 -2.82
N TRP A 193 -6.87 -7.48 -1.58
CA TRP A 193 -6.89 -8.49 -0.54
C TRP A 193 -7.73 -9.72 -0.93
N HIS A 194 -8.92 -9.47 -1.50
CA HIS A 194 -9.75 -10.57 -2.01
C HIS A 194 -9.07 -11.30 -3.17
N ALA A 195 -8.56 -10.54 -4.17
CA ALA A 195 -7.88 -11.12 -5.32
C ALA A 195 -6.63 -11.94 -4.95
N THR A 196 -5.98 -11.59 -3.86
CA THR A 196 -4.80 -12.34 -3.35
C THR A 196 -5.18 -13.50 -2.40
N GLY A 197 -6.46 -13.88 -2.28
CA GLY A 197 -6.90 -15.04 -1.51
C GLY A 197 -7.10 -14.78 -0.01
N ARG A 198 -7.29 -13.52 0.40
CA ARG A 198 -7.53 -13.13 1.81
C ARG A 198 -6.44 -13.61 2.79
N LEU A 199 -5.19 -13.63 2.35
CA LEU A 199 -4.07 -14.30 3.02
C LEU A 199 -3.56 -13.63 4.30
N ALA A 200 -3.93 -12.37 4.57
CA ALA A 200 -3.45 -11.58 5.70
C ALA A 200 -4.57 -10.68 6.24
N ALA A 201 -4.45 -10.18 7.48
CA ALA A 201 -5.39 -9.18 8.02
C ALA A 201 -5.27 -7.86 7.24
N PRO A 202 -6.33 -7.40 6.55
CA PRO A 202 -6.25 -6.25 5.64
C PRO A 202 -6.37 -4.93 6.39
N ILE A 203 -5.37 -4.05 6.25
CA ILE A 203 -5.36 -2.71 6.83
C ILE A 203 -4.99 -1.70 5.75
N VAL A 204 -5.75 -0.62 5.59
CA VAL A 204 -5.34 0.55 4.80
C VAL A 204 -4.90 1.69 5.72
N TYR A 205 -3.76 2.29 5.43
CA TYR A 205 -3.40 3.59 5.96
C TYR A 205 -3.90 4.66 4.99
N SER A 206 -5.00 5.32 5.36
CA SER A 206 -5.65 6.34 4.53
C SER A 206 -5.21 7.75 4.96
N TRP A 207 -4.14 8.25 4.35
CA TRP A 207 -3.63 9.59 4.59
C TRP A 207 -4.44 10.67 3.85
N PRO A 208 -4.41 11.98 4.27
CA PRO A 208 -5.29 13.03 3.75
C PRO A 208 -4.87 13.52 2.35
N ALA A 209 -5.00 12.64 1.35
CA ALA A 209 -4.97 12.94 -0.06
C ALA A 209 -6.38 13.21 -0.59
N GLY A 210 -6.51 13.53 -1.87
CA GLY A 210 -7.80 13.69 -2.55
C GLY A 210 -8.04 15.11 -3.05
N THR A 211 -7.00 15.86 -3.30
CA THR A 211 -7.07 17.19 -3.90
C THR A 211 -6.73 17.12 -5.39
N ASN A 212 -7.67 17.52 -6.24
CA ASN A 212 -7.53 17.42 -7.69
C ASN A 212 -6.57 18.49 -8.27
N GLY A 213 -5.93 18.15 -9.40
CA GLY A 213 -5.13 19.06 -10.21
C GLY A 213 -3.68 19.23 -9.72
N VAL A 214 -2.91 20.07 -10.42
CA VAL A 214 -1.48 20.29 -10.15
C VAL A 214 -1.24 20.89 -8.76
N LEU A 215 -2.04 21.86 -8.34
CA LEU A 215 -1.98 22.43 -6.99
C LEU A 215 -2.40 21.40 -5.95
N GLY A 216 -3.34 20.50 -6.30
CA GLY A 216 -3.72 19.37 -5.47
C GLY A 216 -2.58 18.41 -5.23
N TYR A 217 -1.79 18.10 -6.22
CA TYR A 217 -0.58 17.28 -6.07
C TYR A 217 0.41 17.86 -5.06
N LEU A 218 0.65 19.19 -5.10
CA LEU A 218 1.54 19.85 -4.12
C LEU A 218 0.96 19.79 -2.71
N LYS A 219 -0.35 20.01 -2.55
CA LYS A 219 -1.04 19.92 -1.26
C LYS A 219 -1.02 18.49 -0.71
N ASP A 220 -1.28 17.50 -1.56
CA ASP A 220 -1.20 16.09 -1.19
C ASP A 220 0.22 15.70 -0.79
N ARG A 221 1.26 16.25 -1.45
CA ARG A 221 2.65 16.04 -1.06
C ARG A 221 2.92 16.48 0.39
N GLU A 222 2.52 17.70 0.76
CA GLU A 222 2.66 18.18 2.13
C GLU A 222 1.80 17.38 3.13
N SER A 223 0.64 16.90 2.71
CA SER A 223 -0.20 16.01 3.53
C SER A 223 0.48 14.65 3.76
N GLY A 224 1.23 14.16 2.78
CA GLY A 224 2.06 12.98 2.94
C GLY A 224 3.16 13.16 4.00
N GLU A 225 3.89 14.27 3.93
CA GLU A 225 4.90 14.61 4.95
C GLU A 225 4.30 14.69 6.37
N PHE A 226 3.13 15.31 6.49
CA PHE A 226 2.38 15.37 7.76
C PHE A 226 2.05 13.96 8.28
N SER A 227 1.70 13.03 7.40
CA SER A 227 1.26 11.69 7.77
C SER A 227 2.39 10.72 8.16
N VAL A 228 3.65 11.07 7.92
CA VAL A 228 4.81 10.21 8.24
C VAL A 228 4.80 9.79 9.71
N TYR A 229 4.54 10.71 10.62
CA TYR A 229 4.51 10.42 12.06
C TYR A 229 3.43 9.39 12.42
N HIS A 230 2.21 9.57 11.95
CA HIS A 230 1.11 8.67 12.25
C HIS A 230 1.28 7.29 11.60
N LEU A 231 1.85 7.23 10.39
CA LEU A 231 2.21 5.95 9.77
C LEU A 231 3.30 5.22 10.57
N LYS A 232 4.28 5.94 11.07
CA LYS A 232 5.33 5.40 11.94
C LYS A 232 4.74 4.80 13.22
N GLU A 233 3.83 5.52 13.88
CA GLU A 233 3.11 5.00 15.06
C GLU A 233 2.25 3.78 14.71
N THR A 234 1.55 3.80 13.56
CA THR A 234 0.80 2.65 13.07
C THR A 234 1.69 1.41 12.95
N ILE A 235 2.84 1.52 12.31
CA ILE A 235 3.78 0.39 12.13
C ILE A 235 4.30 -0.10 13.49
N ARG A 236 4.63 0.80 14.44
CA ARG A 236 5.05 0.42 15.81
C ARG A 236 3.96 -0.39 16.52
N ILE A 237 2.71 0.05 16.45
CA ILE A 237 1.58 -0.65 17.08
C ILE A 237 1.41 -2.04 16.47
N LEU A 238 1.45 -2.15 15.13
CA LEU A 238 1.38 -3.44 14.45
C LEU A 238 2.53 -4.37 14.85
N ALA A 239 3.76 -3.89 14.82
CA ALA A 239 4.96 -4.68 15.16
C ALA A 239 4.97 -5.12 16.63
N SER A 240 4.45 -4.28 17.55
CA SER A 240 4.35 -4.60 18.98
C SER A 240 3.14 -5.48 19.33
N THR A 241 2.21 -5.71 18.39
CA THR A 241 1.07 -6.62 18.60
C THR A 241 1.57 -8.06 18.60
N GLU A 242 1.36 -8.77 19.71
CA GLU A 242 1.90 -10.13 19.91
C GLU A 242 1.36 -11.13 18.89
N ALA A 243 0.07 -11.03 18.55
CA ALA A 243 -0.57 -11.89 17.58
C ALA A 243 -0.06 -11.70 16.14
N VAL A 244 0.55 -10.55 15.83
CA VAL A 244 1.12 -10.25 14.52
C VAL A 244 2.52 -10.85 14.41
N LYS A 245 2.71 -11.79 13.48
CA LYS A 245 4.01 -12.44 13.24
C LYS A 245 4.77 -11.78 12.10
N ARG A 246 4.09 -11.38 11.04
CA ARG A 246 4.68 -10.74 9.86
C ARG A 246 3.82 -9.59 9.37
N ILE A 247 4.47 -8.59 8.81
CA ILE A 247 3.83 -7.44 8.19
C ILE A 247 4.26 -7.37 6.73
N HIS A 248 3.29 -7.33 5.84
CA HIS A 248 3.48 -7.07 4.42
C HIS A 248 3.00 -5.65 4.14
N ILE A 249 3.89 -4.77 3.71
CA ILE A 249 3.54 -3.39 3.37
C ILE A 249 3.54 -3.23 1.87
N MET A 250 2.42 -2.75 1.32
CA MET A 250 2.33 -2.34 -0.08
C MET A 250 2.07 -0.84 -0.15
N ALA A 251 2.98 -0.11 -0.77
CA ALA A 251 2.84 1.32 -0.98
C ALA A 251 2.78 1.64 -2.49
N HIS A 252 1.88 2.55 -2.86
CA HIS A 252 1.68 2.96 -4.25
C HIS A 252 1.99 4.43 -4.48
N SER A 253 2.67 4.72 -5.61
CA SER A 253 2.89 6.10 -6.08
C SER A 253 3.50 6.98 -4.99
N ARG A 254 2.89 8.10 -4.63
CA ARG A 254 3.33 9.00 -3.54
C ARG A 254 3.31 8.35 -2.16
N GLY A 255 2.46 7.36 -1.92
CA GLY A 255 2.48 6.56 -0.69
C GLY A 255 3.82 5.89 -0.42
N THR A 256 4.63 5.64 -1.45
CA THR A 256 5.98 5.07 -1.30
C THR A 256 6.94 6.03 -0.60
N ASP A 257 6.82 7.35 -0.83
CA ASP A 257 7.64 8.35 -0.14
C ASP A 257 7.30 8.43 1.35
N ILE A 258 6.02 8.45 1.68
CA ILE A 258 5.53 8.43 3.06
C ILE A 258 6.03 7.17 3.78
N THR A 259 5.86 6.02 3.13
CA THR A 259 6.24 4.72 3.68
C THR A 259 7.74 4.58 3.87
N THR A 260 8.54 4.91 2.85
CA THR A 260 10.01 4.80 2.96
C THR A 260 10.59 5.79 3.96
N THR A 261 9.98 6.98 4.12
CA THR A 261 10.37 7.96 5.13
C THR A 261 10.06 7.44 6.54
N ALA A 262 8.85 6.95 6.79
CA ALA A 262 8.45 6.38 8.08
C ALA A 262 9.33 5.17 8.45
N LEU A 263 9.54 4.25 7.52
CA LEU A 263 10.36 3.07 7.74
C LEU A 263 11.84 3.41 7.95
N ARG A 264 12.37 4.39 7.21
CA ARG A 264 13.75 4.85 7.42
C ARG A 264 13.97 5.35 8.85
N GLU A 265 13.05 6.15 9.37
CA GLU A 265 13.12 6.64 10.75
C GLU A 265 13.05 5.48 11.76
N LEU A 266 12.19 4.50 11.54
CA LEU A 266 12.09 3.31 12.40
C LEU A 266 13.34 2.42 12.33
N VAL A 267 13.95 2.27 11.15
CA VAL A 267 15.21 1.53 10.98
C VAL A 267 16.37 2.23 11.71
N ILE A 268 16.46 3.56 11.59
CA ILE A 268 17.46 4.35 12.33
C ILE A 268 17.25 4.21 13.84
N GLU A 269 16.02 4.29 14.30
CA GLU A 269 15.65 4.12 15.70
C GLU A 269 16.03 2.73 16.23
N ALA A 270 15.68 1.66 15.50
CA ALA A 270 16.03 0.30 15.90
C ALA A 270 17.56 0.13 16.02
N ARG A 271 18.32 0.62 15.04
CA ARG A 271 19.78 0.59 15.07
C ARG A 271 20.38 1.44 16.21
N ALA A 272 19.78 2.59 16.51
CA ALA A 272 20.21 3.41 17.65
C ALA A 272 20.01 2.72 19.00
N TRP A 273 19.04 1.80 19.08
CA TRP A 273 18.80 0.94 20.24
C TRP A 273 19.55 -0.40 20.17
N GLU A 274 20.47 -0.56 19.22
CA GLU A 274 21.23 -1.80 18.97
C GLU A 274 20.33 -3.02 18.72
N LYS A 275 19.12 -2.79 18.15
CA LYS A 275 18.17 -3.84 17.77
C LYS A 275 18.26 -4.16 16.29
N ASP A 276 18.04 -5.42 15.94
CA ASP A 276 17.83 -5.81 14.54
C ASP A 276 16.53 -5.20 14.01
N PRO A 277 16.57 -4.39 12.92
CA PRO A 277 15.36 -3.77 12.38
C PRO A 277 14.33 -4.79 11.85
N PHE A 278 14.77 -5.90 11.23
CA PHE A 278 13.87 -6.93 10.73
C PHE A 278 13.07 -7.58 11.86
N GLU A 279 13.75 -8.01 12.91
CA GLU A 279 13.11 -8.60 14.10
C GLU A 279 12.20 -7.59 14.83
N SER A 280 12.62 -6.32 14.89
CA SER A 280 11.88 -5.28 15.61
C SER A 280 10.62 -4.83 14.87
N LEU A 281 10.66 -4.77 13.55
CA LEU A 281 9.57 -4.26 12.71
C LEU A 281 8.71 -5.36 12.10
N LYS A 282 9.20 -6.61 12.07
CA LYS A 282 8.51 -7.79 11.51
C LYS A 282 8.08 -7.62 10.04
N ILE A 283 8.79 -6.77 9.26
CA ILE A 283 8.41 -6.50 7.87
C ILE A 283 9.01 -7.55 6.97
N GLU A 284 8.20 -8.51 6.59
CA GLU A 284 8.56 -9.61 5.69
C GLU A 284 8.64 -9.14 4.23
N ASN A 285 7.62 -8.40 3.76
CA ASN A 285 7.59 -7.89 2.40
C ASN A 285 7.32 -6.38 2.39
N LEU A 286 8.20 -5.62 1.75
CA LEU A 286 8.01 -4.23 1.39
C LEU A 286 7.82 -4.14 -0.13
N ILE A 287 6.60 -3.84 -0.57
CA ILE A 287 6.20 -3.76 -1.97
C ILE A 287 6.04 -2.29 -2.34
N LEU A 288 6.87 -1.79 -3.25
CA LEU A 288 6.82 -0.43 -3.77
C LEU A 288 6.29 -0.46 -5.21
N ALA A 289 5.04 -0.09 -5.41
CA ALA A 289 4.37 -0.12 -6.71
C ALA A 289 4.36 1.26 -7.37
N ALA A 290 4.89 1.38 -8.58
CA ALA A 290 5.02 2.62 -9.32
C ALA A 290 5.56 3.79 -8.44
N PRO A 291 6.70 3.63 -7.74
CA PRO A 291 7.13 4.58 -6.73
C PRO A 291 7.44 5.97 -7.31
N ASP A 292 6.72 6.98 -6.78
CA ASP A 292 6.93 8.39 -7.12
C ASP A 292 8.01 9.02 -6.22
N LEU A 293 9.21 8.48 -6.32
CA LEU A 293 10.41 8.93 -5.63
C LEU A 293 11.46 9.42 -6.63
N ASP A 294 12.20 10.46 -6.28
CA ASP A 294 13.39 10.85 -7.02
C ASP A 294 14.52 9.85 -6.75
N PHE A 295 15.11 9.29 -7.82
CA PHE A 295 16.15 8.27 -7.65
C PHE A 295 17.43 8.83 -7.02
N GLY A 296 17.72 10.12 -7.20
CA GLY A 296 18.81 10.81 -6.50
C GLY A 296 18.59 10.80 -4.99
N ILE A 297 17.35 11.06 -4.55
CA ILE A 297 16.94 10.98 -3.13
C ILE A 297 17.03 9.53 -2.62
N VAL A 298 16.55 8.55 -3.40
CA VAL A 298 16.66 7.12 -3.04
C VAL A 298 18.12 6.74 -2.78
N LYS A 299 19.04 7.17 -3.65
CA LYS A 299 20.50 6.91 -3.47
C LYS A 299 21.01 7.47 -2.13
N GLN A 300 20.68 8.72 -1.80
CA GLN A 300 21.21 9.42 -0.64
C GLN A 300 20.53 9.00 0.68
N ARG A 301 19.24 8.70 0.66
CA ARG A 301 18.47 8.44 1.89
C ARG A 301 18.21 6.96 2.16
N LEU A 302 18.13 6.13 1.13
CA LEU A 302 17.82 4.72 1.29
C LEU A 302 19.03 3.81 1.04
N ILE A 303 19.71 3.97 -0.10
CA ILE A 303 20.87 3.11 -0.43
C ILE A 303 22.05 3.41 0.48
N ALA A 304 22.43 4.69 0.64
CA ALA A 304 23.56 5.09 1.47
C ALA A 304 23.38 4.71 2.95
N GLU A 305 22.14 4.64 3.44
CA GLU A 305 21.81 4.24 4.82
C GLU A 305 21.45 2.75 4.97
N GLN A 306 21.70 1.95 3.93
CA GLN A 306 21.49 0.50 3.97
C GLN A 306 20.05 0.12 4.37
N PHE A 307 19.08 0.80 3.77
CA PHE A 307 17.65 0.62 4.07
C PHE A 307 17.14 -0.79 3.72
N GLY A 308 17.48 -1.28 2.51
CA GLY A 308 16.98 -2.57 2.00
C GLY A 308 17.22 -3.77 2.93
N PRO A 309 18.43 -3.95 3.49
CA PRO A 309 18.74 -5.06 4.40
C PRO A 309 17.92 -5.12 5.69
N ALA A 310 17.16 -4.06 6.01
CA ALA A 310 16.30 -4.00 7.20
C ALA A 310 15.00 -4.81 7.08
N PHE A 311 14.71 -5.43 5.92
CA PHE A 311 13.44 -6.11 5.62
C PHE A 311 13.70 -7.53 5.08
N GLY A 312 12.67 -8.37 5.09
CA GLY A 312 12.75 -9.70 4.48
C GLY A 312 12.95 -9.61 2.96
N GLN A 313 11.98 -9.09 2.23
CA GLN A 313 12.08 -8.81 0.79
C GLN A 313 11.59 -7.40 0.46
N VAL A 314 12.28 -6.73 -0.46
CA VAL A 314 11.84 -5.46 -1.05
C VAL A 314 11.60 -5.69 -2.54
N THR A 315 10.36 -5.56 -2.98
CA THR A 315 9.94 -5.70 -4.37
C THR A 315 9.52 -4.34 -4.92
N ILE A 316 10.19 -3.89 -5.98
CA ILE A 316 9.91 -2.62 -6.64
C ILE A 316 9.32 -2.92 -8.02
N TYR A 317 8.03 -2.69 -8.22
CA TYR A 317 7.42 -2.77 -9.54
C TYR A 317 7.65 -1.49 -10.31
N THR A 318 8.18 -1.60 -11.52
CA THR A 318 8.51 -0.49 -12.42
C THR A 318 7.83 -0.65 -13.77
N ASN A 319 7.52 0.49 -14.40
CA ASN A 319 7.04 0.55 -15.78
C ASN A 319 7.56 1.85 -16.40
N GLU A 320 8.37 1.73 -17.45
CA GLU A 320 8.94 2.89 -18.17
C GLU A 320 7.88 3.73 -18.88
N GLU A 321 6.78 3.09 -19.29
CA GLU A 321 5.67 3.72 -20.01
C GLU A 321 4.65 4.40 -19.06
N ASP A 322 4.89 4.40 -17.74
CA ASP A 322 4.04 5.08 -16.79
C ASP A 322 3.98 6.59 -17.08
N GLY A 323 2.87 7.01 -17.71
CA GLY A 323 2.67 8.40 -18.13
C GLY A 323 2.51 9.37 -16.96
N VAL A 324 1.99 8.92 -15.81
CA VAL A 324 1.82 9.74 -14.60
C VAL A 324 3.18 10.05 -14.00
N LEU A 325 4.04 9.06 -13.84
CA LEU A 325 5.42 9.26 -13.39
C LEU A 325 6.24 10.03 -14.43
N GLY A 326 5.99 9.82 -15.73
CA GLY A 326 6.59 10.61 -16.80
C GLY A 326 6.24 12.09 -16.71
N LEU A 327 4.99 12.41 -16.36
CA LEU A 327 4.57 13.79 -16.12
C LEU A 327 5.21 14.35 -14.85
N ALA A 328 5.20 13.61 -13.75
CA ALA A 328 5.86 14.01 -12.50
C ALA A 328 7.35 14.30 -12.72
N GLN A 329 8.04 13.50 -13.55
CA GLN A 329 9.44 13.70 -13.90
C GLN A 329 9.70 15.01 -14.67
N ARG A 330 8.74 15.49 -15.47
CA ARG A 330 8.87 16.77 -16.20
C ARG A 330 8.74 17.99 -15.29
N PHE A 331 8.03 17.86 -14.17
CA PHE A 331 7.86 18.96 -13.19
C PHE A 331 8.88 18.94 -12.06
N SER A 332 9.67 17.88 -11.94
CA SER A 332 10.72 17.72 -10.93
C SER A 332 12.04 17.34 -11.60
N SER A 333 13.14 17.74 -11.00
CA SER A 333 14.46 17.31 -11.47
C SER A 333 14.73 15.85 -11.07
N GLY A 334 15.13 15.01 -12.02
CA GLY A 334 15.61 13.65 -11.75
C GLY A 334 14.68 12.52 -12.17
N LEU A 335 15.26 11.34 -12.32
CA LEU A 335 14.60 10.11 -12.73
C LEU A 335 13.64 9.62 -11.63
N ARG A 336 12.43 9.26 -11.99
CA ARG A 336 11.47 8.63 -11.07
C ARG A 336 11.81 7.17 -10.84
N PHE A 337 11.85 6.76 -9.59
CA PHE A 337 12.22 5.42 -9.16
C PHE A 337 11.32 4.34 -9.78
N GLY A 338 10.02 4.61 -9.94
CA GLY A 338 9.07 3.72 -10.62
C GLY A 338 9.24 3.62 -12.14
N ARG A 339 10.11 4.42 -12.73
CA ARG A 339 10.51 4.35 -14.15
C ARG A 339 11.97 3.95 -14.33
N LEU A 340 12.60 3.47 -13.25
CA LEU A 340 13.98 3.07 -13.29
C LEU A 340 14.15 1.83 -14.16
N THR A 341 15.08 1.93 -15.09
CA THR A 341 15.57 0.81 -15.90
C THR A 341 16.95 0.39 -15.42
N ARG A 342 17.38 -0.76 -15.87
CA ARG A 342 18.73 -1.24 -15.64
C ARG A 342 19.80 -0.19 -16.00
N ASP A 343 19.69 0.40 -17.19
CA ASP A 343 20.66 1.36 -17.71
C ASP A 343 20.68 2.69 -16.92
N GLY A 344 19.59 2.99 -16.21
CA GLY A 344 19.47 4.16 -15.35
C GLY A 344 20.20 4.07 -14.01
N LEU A 345 20.67 2.88 -13.59
CA LEU A 345 21.36 2.69 -12.30
C LEU A 345 22.76 3.31 -12.26
N GLY A 346 23.53 3.13 -13.32
CA GLY A 346 24.97 3.39 -13.34
C GLY A 346 25.79 2.32 -12.60
N ASP A 347 27.06 2.17 -12.94
CA ASP A 347 27.92 1.04 -12.53
C ASP A 347 28.08 0.91 -11.01
N ALA A 348 28.34 2.03 -10.30
CA ALA A 348 28.57 2.00 -8.85
C ALA A 348 27.34 1.51 -8.05
N ILE A 349 26.14 1.89 -8.45
CA ILE A 349 24.91 1.46 -7.80
C ILE A 349 24.57 0.02 -8.18
N SER A 350 24.85 -0.39 -9.41
CA SER A 350 24.70 -1.77 -9.86
C SER A 350 25.56 -2.73 -9.03
N GLU A 351 26.81 -2.37 -8.72
CA GLU A 351 27.67 -3.16 -7.84
C GLU A 351 27.12 -3.30 -6.40
N ILE A 352 26.52 -2.23 -5.87
CA ILE A 352 25.86 -2.29 -4.55
C ILE A 352 24.70 -3.29 -4.59
N PHE A 353 23.81 -3.22 -5.60
CA PHE A 353 22.69 -4.14 -5.71
C PHE A 353 23.08 -5.60 -5.95
N LYS A 354 24.23 -5.87 -6.56
CA LYS A 354 24.75 -7.25 -6.63
C LYS A 354 25.02 -7.87 -5.25
N GLN A 355 25.32 -7.03 -4.24
CA GLN A 355 25.54 -7.49 -2.86
C GLN A 355 24.23 -7.62 -2.06
N ILE A 356 23.21 -6.84 -2.39
CA ILE A 356 21.92 -6.79 -1.68
C ILE A 356 20.96 -7.78 -2.33
N LYS A 357 20.80 -8.98 -1.73
CA LYS A 357 20.04 -10.09 -2.34
C LYS A 357 18.50 -9.99 -2.16
N ASN A 358 18.04 -9.13 -1.27
CA ASN A 358 16.62 -9.02 -0.91
C ASN A 358 15.89 -7.82 -1.53
N VAL A 359 16.55 -7.02 -2.37
CA VAL A 359 15.94 -5.90 -3.10
C VAL A 359 15.85 -6.26 -4.57
N ASN A 360 14.64 -6.31 -5.14
CA ASN A 360 14.38 -6.76 -6.49
C ASN A 360 13.53 -5.76 -7.27
N PHE A 361 13.94 -5.44 -8.48
CA PHE A 361 13.21 -4.61 -9.43
C PHE A 361 12.49 -5.50 -10.42
N ILE A 362 11.16 -5.36 -10.49
CA ILE A 362 10.32 -6.14 -11.40
C ILE A 362 9.77 -5.19 -12.46
N HIS A 363 10.28 -5.31 -13.66
CA HIS A 363 9.71 -4.61 -14.81
C HIS A 363 8.44 -5.31 -15.27
N VAL A 364 7.32 -4.56 -15.29
CA VAL A 364 6.03 -5.10 -15.71
C VAL A 364 5.81 -4.78 -17.17
N ASP A 365 5.87 -5.81 -18.02
CA ASP A 365 5.65 -5.71 -19.46
C ASP A 365 4.15 -5.61 -19.81
N ASP A 366 3.84 -5.14 -21.00
CA ASP A 366 2.49 -5.14 -21.61
C ASP A 366 1.38 -4.50 -20.72
N VAL A 367 1.71 -3.46 -19.96
CA VAL A 367 0.71 -2.74 -19.18
C VAL A 367 -0.14 -1.88 -20.10
N PRO A 368 -1.46 -2.11 -20.18
CA PRO A 368 -2.36 -1.24 -20.96
C PRO A 368 -2.28 0.22 -20.51
N THR A 369 -2.25 1.16 -21.45
CA THR A 369 -2.18 2.60 -21.17
C THR A 369 -3.32 3.10 -20.32
N SER A 370 -4.49 2.45 -20.36
CA SER A 370 -5.67 2.79 -19.55
C SER A 370 -5.45 2.66 -18.05
N TYR A 371 -4.49 1.84 -17.60
CA TYR A 371 -4.13 1.70 -16.19
C TYR A 371 -2.61 1.63 -15.93
N ALA A 372 -1.83 2.28 -16.80
CA ALA A 372 -0.37 2.27 -16.74
C ALA A 372 0.24 2.70 -15.39
N HIS A 373 -0.48 3.47 -14.56
CA HIS A 373 -0.07 3.86 -13.21
C HIS A 373 -0.76 3.04 -12.10
N SER A 374 -1.84 2.32 -12.43
CA SER A 374 -2.62 1.52 -11.47
C SER A 374 -2.52 0.01 -11.71
N TYR A 375 -1.51 -0.43 -12.47
CA TYR A 375 -1.26 -1.84 -12.79
C TYR A 375 -1.13 -2.73 -11.55
N TYR A 376 -0.63 -2.21 -10.45
CA TYR A 376 -0.45 -2.93 -9.19
C TYR A 376 -1.74 -3.58 -8.65
N ARG A 377 -2.90 -3.06 -9.01
CA ARG A 377 -4.21 -3.54 -8.56
C ARG A 377 -5.11 -4.04 -9.68
N GLN A 378 -4.67 -3.97 -10.95
CA GLN A 378 -5.48 -4.32 -12.11
C GLN A 378 -4.79 -5.35 -13.02
N HIS A 379 -3.45 -5.47 -12.95
CA HIS A 379 -2.71 -6.39 -13.79
C HIS A 379 -2.68 -7.80 -13.15
N PRO A 380 -3.29 -8.82 -13.81
CA PRO A 380 -3.42 -10.16 -13.22
C PRO A 380 -2.08 -10.82 -12.88
N GLY A 381 -1.02 -10.52 -13.64
CA GLY A 381 0.34 -10.99 -13.37
C GLY A 381 0.91 -10.38 -12.09
N VAL A 382 0.74 -9.07 -11.87
CA VAL A 382 1.22 -8.40 -10.64
C VAL A 382 0.49 -8.93 -9.41
N LEU A 383 -0.83 -9.12 -9.50
CA LEU A 383 -1.60 -9.74 -8.41
C LEU A 383 -1.13 -11.19 -8.16
N SER A 384 -0.80 -11.95 -9.20
CA SER A 384 -0.22 -13.31 -9.07
C SER A 384 1.14 -13.30 -8.36
N ASP A 385 1.98 -12.31 -8.68
CA ASP A 385 3.29 -12.16 -8.03
C ASP A 385 3.16 -11.79 -6.54
N ILE A 386 2.19 -10.95 -6.19
CA ILE A 386 1.86 -10.62 -4.79
C ILE A 386 1.40 -11.86 -4.02
N VAL A 387 0.61 -12.74 -4.65
CA VAL A 387 0.22 -14.03 -4.05
C VAL A 387 1.46 -14.88 -3.75
N SER A 388 2.34 -15.05 -4.73
CA SER A 388 3.58 -15.82 -4.56
C SER A 388 4.51 -15.23 -3.49
N LEU A 389 4.53 -13.90 -3.34
CA LEU A 389 5.28 -13.23 -2.28
C LEU A 389 4.72 -13.52 -0.89
N ILE A 390 3.40 -13.40 -0.72
CA ILE A 390 2.77 -13.48 0.61
C ILE A 390 2.54 -14.93 1.00
N ARG A 391 1.90 -15.73 0.13
CA ARG A 391 1.53 -17.13 0.40
C ARG A 391 2.74 -18.05 0.37
N ASP A 392 3.50 -17.99 -0.72
CA ASP A 392 4.56 -18.98 -1.02
C ASP A 392 5.94 -18.50 -0.56
N ARG A 393 6.08 -17.21 -0.19
CA ARG A 393 7.33 -16.56 0.25
C ARG A 393 8.49 -16.76 -0.71
N GLN A 394 8.18 -16.83 -1.99
CA GLN A 394 9.13 -17.14 -3.04
C GLN A 394 9.98 -15.93 -3.41
N LYS A 395 11.25 -16.19 -3.71
CA LYS A 395 12.14 -15.22 -4.32
C LYS A 395 11.93 -15.16 -5.82
N PRO A 396 12.26 -14.04 -6.48
CA PRO A 396 12.21 -13.97 -7.94
C PRO A 396 13.01 -15.10 -8.59
N GLY A 397 12.43 -15.75 -9.62
CA GLY A 397 13.04 -16.86 -10.34
C GLY A 397 12.83 -18.25 -9.72
N GLU A 398 12.23 -18.35 -8.52
CA GLU A 398 11.84 -19.64 -7.94
C GLU A 398 10.54 -20.18 -8.59
N SER A 399 10.24 -21.46 -8.39
CA SER A 399 9.21 -22.20 -9.13
C SER A 399 7.81 -21.58 -9.08
N SER A 400 7.38 -21.07 -7.92
CA SER A 400 6.08 -20.40 -7.76
C SER A 400 6.14 -18.89 -8.07
N ARG A 401 7.35 -18.37 -8.40
CA ARG A 401 7.58 -16.97 -8.77
C ARG A 401 8.52 -16.86 -9.97
N PRO A 402 8.11 -17.42 -11.14
CA PRO A 402 8.98 -17.60 -12.30
C PRO A 402 9.21 -16.31 -13.09
N LEU A 403 9.70 -15.27 -12.44
CA LEU A 403 10.14 -14.03 -13.09
C LEU A 403 11.40 -14.29 -13.92
N VAL A 404 11.54 -13.58 -15.03
CA VAL A 404 12.69 -13.74 -15.93
C VAL A 404 13.82 -12.85 -15.47
N HIS A 405 14.94 -13.47 -15.06
CA HIS A 405 16.13 -12.74 -14.65
C HIS A 405 16.75 -12.00 -15.83
N GLN A 406 17.04 -10.72 -15.65
CA GLN A 406 17.72 -9.89 -16.64
C GLN A 406 19.20 -9.73 -16.27
N GLU A 407 19.48 -8.98 -15.24
CA GLU A 407 20.82 -8.76 -14.71
C GLU A 407 20.73 -8.23 -13.27
N ALA A 408 21.71 -8.53 -12.43
CA ALA A 408 21.76 -8.13 -11.03
C ALA A 408 20.44 -8.45 -10.29
N ASN A 409 19.73 -7.42 -9.85
CA ASN A 409 18.46 -7.56 -9.14
C ASN A 409 17.25 -7.18 -10.03
N PHE A 410 17.44 -7.14 -11.36
CA PHE A 410 16.39 -6.82 -12.31
C PHE A 410 15.76 -8.08 -12.89
N TRP A 411 14.45 -8.05 -12.94
CA TRP A 411 13.59 -9.12 -13.42
C TRP A 411 12.52 -8.54 -14.34
N SER A 412 12.09 -9.29 -15.32
CA SER A 412 10.90 -8.95 -16.09
C SER A 412 9.75 -9.89 -15.79
N MET A 413 8.55 -9.34 -15.83
CA MET A 413 7.29 -10.06 -15.72
C MET A 413 6.69 -10.19 -17.12
N PRO A 414 6.75 -11.37 -17.74
CA PRO A 414 6.18 -11.55 -19.08
C PRO A 414 4.65 -11.48 -19.06
N LYS A 415 4.06 -11.21 -20.22
CA LYS A 415 2.63 -10.95 -20.41
C LYS A 415 1.69 -11.97 -19.74
N ASN A 416 2.01 -13.25 -19.82
CA ASN A 416 1.17 -14.32 -19.30
C ASN A 416 1.63 -14.83 -17.92
N TYR A 417 2.49 -14.09 -17.24
CA TYR A 417 3.02 -14.48 -15.93
C TYR A 417 1.90 -14.91 -14.95
N PRO A 418 2.08 -16.01 -14.19
CA PRO A 418 3.22 -16.93 -14.14
C PRO A 418 3.15 -18.07 -15.19
N ASN A 419 2.21 -18.04 -16.07
CA ASN A 419 1.94 -19.09 -17.06
C ASN A 419 2.79 -18.84 -18.32
N TYR A 420 3.55 -19.80 -18.74
CA TYR A 420 4.36 -19.77 -19.97
C TYR A 420 3.72 -20.61 -21.06
#